data_a078c47b2dfadf6c11a9706d3ed3447c
#
_entry.id   a078c47b2dfadf6c11a9706d3ed3447c
#
_cell.length_a   1.000
_cell.length_b   1.000
_cell.length_c   1.000
_cell.angle_alpha   90.00
_cell.angle_beta   90.00
_cell.angle_gamma   90.00
#
_symmetry.space_group_name_H-M   'P 1'
#
loop_
_entity.id
_entity.type
_entity.pdbx_description
1 polymer ?
#
loop_
_entity_poly.entity_id
_entity_poly.type
_entity_poly.pdbx_seq_one_letter_code
_entity_poly.pdbx_strand_id
1 'polypeptide(L)'
;MTGFKARLYACFALVYLVWGSSFLVGRIGVTDLPPLLFTSLRSLIAGTLLLGLALYRGNRLPDSLREWRQILFFALVLIAFSSGSATFALKYIASNEVALLNASMALWIAGLGTLGPKGQKLSIPSLIGLALGFVG
;
A
#
# COMPACT_ATOMS: atom_id res chain seq x y z
N MET A 1 -29.28 9.77 -0.17
CA MET A 1 -28.55 8.52 0.13
C MET A 1 -27.90 7.90 -1.11
N THR A 2 -28.40 8.10 -2.32
CA THR A 2 -27.83 7.55 -3.57
C THR A 2 -26.46 8.11 -3.93
N GLY A 3 -26.22 9.40 -3.76
CA GLY A 3 -24.92 10.01 -4.11
C GLY A 3 -23.75 9.60 -3.23
N PHE A 4 -23.97 9.28 -1.95
CA PHE A 4 -22.91 8.78 -1.07
C PHE A 4 -22.46 7.39 -1.48
N LYS A 5 -23.41 6.47 -1.74
CA LYS A 5 -23.10 5.11 -2.19
C LYS A 5 -22.37 5.11 -3.53
N ALA A 6 -22.81 5.94 -4.48
CA ALA A 6 -22.13 6.04 -5.78
C ALA A 6 -20.67 6.52 -5.64
N ARG A 7 -20.41 7.52 -4.80
CA ARG A 7 -19.03 7.97 -4.49
C ARG A 7 -18.20 6.89 -3.84
N LEU A 8 -18.78 6.14 -2.91
CA LEU A 8 -18.12 5.03 -2.23
C LEU A 8 -17.70 3.93 -3.23
N TYR A 9 -18.63 3.49 -4.09
CA TYR A 9 -18.32 2.50 -5.13
C TYR A 9 -17.28 3.00 -6.14
N ALA A 10 -17.36 4.26 -6.53
CA ALA A 10 -16.36 4.88 -7.40
C ALA A 10 -14.96 4.88 -6.76
N CYS A 11 -14.86 5.22 -5.47
CA CYS A 11 -13.60 5.15 -4.74
C CYS A 11 -13.04 3.72 -4.67
N PHE A 12 -13.88 2.72 -4.39
CA PHE A 12 -13.43 1.33 -4.39
C PHE A 12 -12.98 0.87 -5.77
N ALA A 13 -13.74 1.16 -6.82
CA ALA A 13 -13.38 0.82 -8.20
C ALA A 13 -12.03 1.44 -8.58
N LEU A 14 -11.81 2.71 -8.23
CA LEU A 14 -10.56 3.41 -8.49
C LEU A 14 -9.39 2.77 -7.73
N VAL A 15 -9.58 2.43 -6.47
CA VAL A 15 -8.55 1.72 -5.67
C VAL A 15 -8.22 0.36 -6.30
N TYR A 16 -9.21 -0.44 -6.67
CA TYR A 16 -8.98 -1.74 -7.30
C TYR A 16 -8.22 -1.64 -8.63
N LEU A 17 -8.60 -0.69 -9.48
CA LEU A 17 -7.94 -0.49 -10.77
C LEU A 17 -6.50 0.02 -10.59
N VAL A 18 -6.29 1.05 -9.78
CA VAL A 18 -4.97 1.65 -9.57
C VAL A 18 -4.05 0.71 -8.81
N TRP A 19 -4.54 0.04 -7.76
CA TRP A 19 -3.71 -0.90 -7.01
C TRP A 19 -3.39 -2.16 -7.82
N GLY A 20 -4.40 -2.76 -8.46
CA GLY A 20 -4.21 -3.96 -9.28
C GLY A 20 -3.25 -3.73 -10.45
N SER A 21 -3.37 -2.59 -11.15
CA SER A 21 -2.46 -2.24 -12.24
C SER A 21 -1.02 -1.94 -11.76
N SER A 22 -0.82 -1.59 -10.49
CA SER A 22 0.50 -1.24 -9.95
C SER A 22 1.51 -2.38 -10.06
N PHE A 23 1.09 -3.63 -9.90
CA PHE A 23 1.96 -4.80 -10.05
C PHE A 23 2.38 -5.03 -11.50
N LEU A 24 1.48 -4.83 -12.44
CA LEU A 24 1.79 -4.92 -13.87
C LEU A 24 2.76 -3.81 -14.28
N VAL A 25 2.48 -2.57 -13.90
CA VAL A 25 3.39 -1.43 -14.15
C VAL A 25 4.74 -1.65 -13.49
N GLY A 26 4.77 -2.19 -12.27
CA GLY A 26 6.00 -2.57 -11.59
C GLY A 26 6.78 -3.63 -12.38
N ARG A 27 6.12 -4.66 -12.89
CA ARG A 27 6.77 -5.70 -13.70
C ARG A 27 7.39 -5.13 -14.97
N ILE A 28 6.67 -4.28 -15.68
CA ILE A 28 7.18 -3.59 -16.89
C ILE A 28 8.37 -2.70 -16.50
N GLY A 29 8.25 -1.93 -15.43
CA GLY A 29 9.29 -0.99 -15.01
C GLY A 29 10.62 -1.64 -14.61
N VAL A 30 10.59 -2.87 -14.07
CA VAL A 30 11.83 -3.59 -13.70
C VAL A 30 12.45 -4.40 -14.84
N THR A 31 11.89 -4.38 -16.04
CA THR A 31 12.53 -4.98 -17.22
C THR A 31 13.79 -4.21 -17.62
N ASP A 32 13.69 -2.88 -17.59
CA ASP A 32 14.76 -1.99 -18.06
C ASP A 32 15.50 -1.29 -16.91
N LEU A 33 14.86 -1.17 -15.73
CA LEU A 33 15.43 -0.48 -14.58
C LEU A 33 15.74 -1.44 -13.43
N PRO A 34 16.83 -1.20 -12.67
CA PRO A 34 17.04 -1.89 -11.41
C PRO A 34 15.86 -1.67 -10.44
N PRO A 35 15.38 -2.71 -9.76
CA PRO A 35 14.19 -2.63 -8.89
C PRO A 35 14.24 -1.52 -7.85
N LEU A 36 15.39 -1.32 -7.22
CA LEU A 36 15.58 -0.27 -6.23
C LEU A 36 15.51 1.13 -6.85
N LEU A 37 16.07 1.32 -8.04
CA LEU A 37 16.01 2.59 -8.76
C LEU A 37 14.56 2.91 -9.15
N PHE A 38 13.84 1.93 -9.70
CA PHE A 38 12.42 2.08 -10.04
C PHE A 38 11.57 2.47 -8.82
N THR A 39 11.75 1.75 -7.69
CA THR A 39 11.02 2.04 -6.44
C THR A 39 11.36 3.43 -5.90
N SER A 40 12.64 3.80 -5.92
CA SER A 40 13.08 5.11 -5.43
C SER A 40 12.51 6.25 -6.27
N LEU A 41 12.60 6.14 -7.61
CA LEU A 41 12.08 7.17 -8.52
C LEU A 41 10.57 7.35 -8.37
N ARG A 42 9.83 6.24 -8.34
CA ARG A 42 8.37 6.26 -8.11
C ARG A 42 8.02 6.92 -6.78
N SER A 43 8.75 6.57 -5.71
CA SER A 43 8.50 7.10 -4.37
C SER A 43 8.86 8.57 -4.26
N LEU A 44 9.93 9.03 -4.92
CA LEU A 44 10.31 10.43 -4.98
C LEU A 44 9.27 11.26 -5.70
N ILE A 45 8.81 10.83 -6.87
CA ILE A 45 7.78 11.53 -7.64
C ILE A 45 6.49 11.63 -6.81
N ALA A 46 6.01 10.52 -6.29
CA ALA A 46 4.79 10.48 -5.49
C ALA A 46 4.92 11.32 -4.20
N GLY A 47 6.04 11.21 -3.50
CA GLY A 47 6.32 11.96 -2.28
C GLY A 47 6.38 13.46 -2.51
N THR A 48 7.05 13.89 -3.58
CA THR A 48 7.15 15.31 -3.96
C THR A 48 5.78 15.90 -4.30
N LEU A 49 4.97 15.18 -5.09
CA LEU A 49 3.62 15.61 -5.44
C LEU A 49 2.70 15.71 -4.21
N LEU A 50 2.74 14.69 -3.34
CA LEU A 50 1.92 14.68 -2.12
C LEU A 50 2.35 15.76 -1.13
N LEU A 51 3.66 15.97 -0.97
CA LEU A 51 4.20 17.01 -0.11
C LEU A 51 3.80 18.40 -0.65
N GLY A 52 3.98 18.62 -1.95
CA GLY A 52 3.54 19.87 -2.59
C GLY A 52 2.06 20.14 -2.41
N LEU A 53 1.21 19.13 -2.58
CA LEU A 53 -0.23 19.25 -2.36
C LEU A 53 -0.56 19.52 -0.88
N ALA A 54 0.14 18.89 0.05
CA ALA A 54 -0.05 19.10 1.49
C ALA A 54 0.30 20.54 1.89
N LEU A 55 1.43 21.05 1.41
CA LEU A 55 1.86 22.42 1.65
C LEU A 55 0.90 23.43 1.01
N TYR A 56 0.45 23.18 -0.21
CA TYR A 56 -0.54 24.01 -0.90
C TYR A 56 -1.86 24.09 -0.12
N ARG A 57 -2.26 23.01 0.57
CA ARG A 57 -3.44 22.99 1.45
C ARG A 57 -3.22 23.61 2.82
N GLY A 58 -2.06 24.20 3.08
CA GLY A 58 -1.73 24.89 4.34
C GLY A 58 -1.34 23.94 5.47
N ASN A 59 -1.05 22.66 5.19
CA ASN A 59 -0.53 21.74 6.19
C ASN A 59 0.92 22.18 6.58
N ARG A 60 1.22 22.05 7.86
CA ARG A 60 2.55 22.35 8.38
C ARG A 60 3.45 21.14 8.30
N LEU A 61 4.74 21.40 8.08
CA LEU A 61 5.78 20.38 8.23
C LEU A 61 5.95 20.01 9.70
N PRO A 62 6.48 18.80 9.99
CA PRO A 62 6.82 18.41 11.35
C PRO A 62 7.83 19.41 11.96
N ASP A 63 7.54 19.88 13.18
CA ASP A 63 8.36 20.87 13.85
C ASP A 63 9.48 20.24 14.72
N SER A 64 9.37 18.93 14.97
CA SER A 64 10.22 18.21 15.92
C SER A 64 11.14 17.22 15.21
N LEU A 65 12.42 17.19 15.64
CA LEU A 65 13.39 16.19 15.18
C LEU A 65 12.93 14.74 15.49
N ARG A 66 12.15 14.56 16.56
CA ARG A 66 11.59 13.27 16.92
C ARG A 66 10.59 12.78 15.87
N GLU A 67 9.74 13.67 15.37
CA GLU A 67 8.77 13.36 14.30
C GLU A 67 9.49 13.03 13.00
N TRP A 68 10.50 13.78 12.62
CA TRP A 68 11.33 13.48 11.46
C TRP A 68 12.02 12.13 11.54
N ARG A 69 12.53 11.75 12.71
CA ARG A 69 13.11 10.41 12.93
C ARG A 69 12.09 9.30 12.80
N GLN A 70 10.87 9.50 13.31
CA GLN A 70 9.78 8.55 13.16
C GLN A 70 9.37 8.41 11.70
N ILE A 71 9.20 9.51 10.98
CA ILE A 71 8.88 9.51 9.54
C ILE A 71 9.96 8.76 8.77
N LEU A 72 11.23 9.05 9.02
CA LEU A 72 12.35 8.38 8.36
C LEU A 72 12.36 6.87 8.64
N PHE A 73 12.14 6.47 9.90
CA PHE A 73 12.07 5.06 10.27
C PHE A 73 10.94 4.34 9.52
N PHE A 74 9.73 4.90 9.54
CA PHE A 74 8.60 4.31 8.82
C PHE A 74 8.82 4.31 7.30
N ALA A 75 9.41 5.37 6.74
CA ALA A 75 9.73 5.42 5.33
C ALA A 75 10.73 4.32 4.92
N LEU A 76 11.78 4.11 5.71
CA LEU A 76 12.74 3.03 5.47
C LEU A 76 12.08 1.65 5.53
N VAL A 77 11.27 1.40 6.56
CA VAL A 77 10.59 0.10 6.71
C VAL A 77 9.56 -0.13 5.60
N LEU A 78 8.71 0.84 5.30
CA LEU A 78 7.63 0.68 4.33
C LEU A 78 8.12 0.75 2.89
N ILE A 79 9.03 1.66 2.57
CA ILE A 79 9.47 1.86 1.19
C ILE A 79 10.62 0.92 0.85
N ALA A 80 11.69 0.90 1.64
CA ALA A 80 12.87 0.10 1.32
C ALA A 80 12.61 -1.40 1.51
N PHE A 81 12.07 -1.81 2.68
CA PHE A 81 11.85 -3.24 2.93
C PHE A 81 10.57 -3.76 2.27
N SER A 82 9.41 -3.13 2.45
CA SER A 82 8.16 -3.66 1.92
C SER A 82 8.05 -3.46 0.41
N SER A 83 8.01 -2.21 -0.06
CA SER A 83 7.86 -1.91 -1.49
C SER A 83 9.09 -2.32 -2.30
N GLY A 84 10.29 -2.14 -1.76
CA GLY A 84 11.54 -2.54 -2.39
C GLY A 84 11.62 -4.06 -2.61
N SER A 85 11.28 -4.86 -1.60
CA SER A 85 11.26 -6.33 -1.70
C SER A 85 10.22 -6.81 -2.69
N ALA A 86 9.01 -6.24 -2.68
CA ALA A 86 7.96 -6.58 -3.64
C ALA A 86 8.39 -6.25 -5.08
N THR A 87 8.99 -5.09 -5.30
CA THR A 87 9.50 -4.70 -6.63
C THR A 87 10.69 -5.56 -7.07
N PHE A 88 11.55 -5.95 -6.13
CA PHE A 88 12.63 -6.88 -6.40
C PHE A 88 12.10 -8.26 -6.82
N ALA A 89 11.07 -8.76 -6.14
CA ALA A 89 10.41 -10.01 -6.50
C ALA A 89 9.83 -9.99 -7.92
N LEU A 90 9.26 -8.86 -8.36
CA LEU A 90 8.73 -8.68 -9.72
C LEU A 90 9.77 -8.92 -10.83
N LYS A 91 11.06 -8.86 -10.52
CA LYS A 91 12.12 -9.18 -11.48
C LYS A 91 12.20 -10.68 -11.78
N TYR A 92 11.85 -11.53 -10.80
CA TYR A 92 12.07 -12.97 -10.85
C TYR A 92 10.79 -13.78 -11.01
N ILE A 93 9.66 -13.28 -10.52
CA ILE A 93 8.37 -13.97 -10.54
C ILE A 93 7.30 -13.12 -11.24
N ALA A 94 6.21 -13.75 -11.63
CA ALA A 94 5.13 -13.08 -12.36
C ALA A 94 4.39 -12.07 -11.47
N SER A 95 3.85 -11.01 -12.08
CA SER A 95 3.17 -9.94 -11.35
C SER A 95 1.93 -10.41 -10.58
N ASN A 96 1.21 -11.42 -11.12
CA ASN A 96 0.06 -12.02 -10.45
C ASN A 96 0.47 -12.79 -9.18
N GLU A 97 1.62 -13.46 -9.18
CA GLU A 97 2.14 -14.17 -8.01
C GLU A 97 2.52 -13.19 -6.89
N VAL A 98 3.20 -12.09 -7.24
CA VAL A 98 3.51 -11.03 -6.26
C VAL A 98 2.23 -10.38 -5.73
N ALA A 99 1.24 -10.14 -6.60
CA ALA A 99 -0.05 -9.59 -6.18
C ALA A 99 -0.79 -10.53 -5.22
N LEU A 100 -0.78 -11.85 -5.49
CA LEU A 100 -1.40 -12.86 -4.62
C LEU A 100 -0.72 -12.93 -3.25
N LEU A 101 0.61 -12.95 -3.23
CA LEU A 101 1.38 -12.89 -1.98
C LEU A 101 1.07 -11.63 -1.18
N ASN A 102 0.95 -10.49 -1.87
CA ASN A 102 0.60 -9.22 -1.23
C ASN A 102 -0.85 -9.20 -0.71
N ALA A 103 -1.78 -9.89 -1.37
CA ALA A 103 -3.16 -10.03 -0.89
C ALA A 103 -3.24 -10.75 0.47
N SER A 104 -2.31 -11.68 0.76
CA SER A 104 -2.22 -12.33 2.06
C SER A 104 -2.00 -11.34 3.22
N MET A 105 -1.49 -10.13 2.95
CA MET A 105 -1.28 -9.08 3.95
C MET A 105 -2.58 -8.74 4.69
N ALA A 106 -3.74 -8.80 4.03
CA ALA A 106 -5.03 -8.56 4.67
C ALA A 106 -5.32 -9.56 5.79
N LEU A 107 -4.93 -10.82 5.62
CA LEU A 107 -5.07 -11.87 6.64
C LEU A 107 -4.16 -11.60 7.83
N TRP A 108 -2.90 -11.21 7.57
CA TRP A 108 -1.95 -10.89 8.63
C TRP A 108 -2.39 -9.66 9.43
N ILE A 109 -2.84 -8.60 8.76
CA ILE A 109 -3.35 -7.39 9.43
C ILE A 109 -4.57 -7.74 10.29
N ALA A 110 -5.52 -8.50 9.74
CA ALA A 110 -6.71 -8.91 10.48
C ALA A 110 -6.35 -9.82 11.67
N GLY A 111 -5.48 -10.81 11.47
CA GLY A 111 -5.03 -11.72 12.53
C GLY A 111 -4.26 -11.00 13.64
N LEU A 112 -3.25 -10.20 13.28
CA LEU A 112 -2.46 -9.43 14.24
C LEU A 112 -3.30 -8.36 14.94
N GLY A 113 -4.30 -7.78 14.26
CA GLY A 113 -5.24 -6.81 14.83
C GLY A 113 -6.14 -7.38 15.95
N THR A 114 -6.25 -8.71 16.04
CA THR A 114 -6.96 -9.36 17.17
C THR A 114 -6.07 -9.55 18.39
N LEU A 115 -4.75 -9.44 18.22
CA LEU A 115 -3.78 -9.63 19.30
C LEU A 115 -3.58 -8.33 20.08
N GLY A 116 -3.52 -8.44 21.38
CA GLY A 116 -3.20 -7.33 22.28
C GLY A 116 -4.38 -6.83 23.11
N PRO A 117 -4.11 -5.94 24.09
CA PRO A 117 -5.09 -5.50 25.11
C PRO A 117 -6.30 -4.75 24.52
N LYS A 118 -6.17 -4.22 23.30
CA LYS A 118 -7.21 -3.51 22.55
C LYS A 118 -7.56 -4.22 21.24
N GLY A 119 -7.26 -5.53 21.14
CA GLY A 119 -7.51 -6.32 19.94
C GLY A 119 -8.99 -6.28 19.56
N GLN A 120 -9.26 -5.96 18.29
CA GLN A 120 -10.63 -5.94 17.77
C GLN A 120 -11.05 -7.38 17.46
N LYS A 121 -12.21 -7.80 17.99
CA LYS A 121 -12.78 -9.09 17.60
C LYS A 121 -13.26 -9.00 16.16
N LEU A 122 -12.78 -9.90 15.32
CA LEU A 122 -13.27 -10.02 13.96
C LEU A 122 -14.74 -10.49 13.99
N SER A 123 -15.59 -9.74 13.30
CA SER A 123 -16.97 -10.15 13.12
C SER A 123 -17.07 -11.32 12.13
N ILE A 124 -18.10 -12.16 12.24
CA ILE A 124 -18.33 -13.26 11.31
C ILE A 124 -18.37 -12.78 9.85
N PRO A 125 -19.08 -11.68 9.50
CA PRO A 125 -19.04 -11.14 8.14
C PRO A 125 -17.63 -10.75 7.67
N SER A 126 -16.78 -10.23 8.57
CA SER A 126 -15.39 -9.88 8.23
C SER A 126 -14.54 -11.13 7.94
N LEU A 127 -14.74 -12.21 8.70
CA LEU A 127 -14.07 -13.50 8.45
C LEU A 127 -14.49 -14.11 7.11
N ILE A 128 -15.79 -14.08 6.82
CA ILE A 128 -16.32 -14.56 5.54
C ILE A 128 -15.75 -13.74 4.39
N GLY A 129 -15.74 -12.39 4.52
CA GLY A 129 -15.17 -11.50 3.50
C GLY A 129 -13.69 -11.73 3.26
N LEU A 130 -12.90 -11.96 4.33
CA LEU A 130 -11.49 -12.32 4.24
C LEU A 130 -11.26 -13.66 3.53
N ALA A 131 -12.04 -14.67 3.89
CA ALA A 131 -11.95 -16.01 3.28
C ALA A 131 -12.30 -15.95 1.79
N LEU A 132 -13.42 -15.30 1.44
CA LEU A 132 -13.83 -15.12 0.04
C LEU A 132 -12.80 -14.32 -0.76
N GLY A 133 -12.26 -13.25 -0.20
CA GLY A 133 -11.25 -12.43 -0.88
C GLY A 133 -9.91 -13.15 -1.06
N PHE A 134 -9.61 -14.17 -0.27
CA PHE A 134 -8.38 -14.95 -0.40
C PHE A 134 -8.52 -16.13 -1.37
N VAL A 135 -9.73 -16.72 -1.46
CA VAL A 135 -10.01 -17.86 -2.36
C VAL A 135 -10.26 -17.41 -3.80
N GLY A 136 -10.78 -16.20 -4.00
CA GLY A 136 -11.14 -15.69 -5.32
C GLY A 136 -10.33 -14.60 -5.85
#